data_ce6fad948f8afcd1df856c05e23bca5c
#
_entry.id   ce6fad948f8afcd1df856c05e23bca5c
#
_cell.length_a   1.000
_cell.length_b   1.000
_cell.length_c   1.000
_cell.angle_alpha   90.00
_cell.angle_beta   90.00
_cell.angle_gamma   90.00
#
_symmetry.space_group_name_H-M   'P 1'
#
loop_
_entity.id
_entity.type
_entity.pdbx_description
1 polymer ?
#
loop_
_entity_poly.entity_id
_entity_poly.type
_entity_poly.pdbx_seq_one_letter_code
_entity_poly.pdbx_strand_id
1 'polypeptide(L)'
;MYNNLLLQIYYVFSTKPSIIDTNAVAMGSIPADTILLNCSLVNVYTREIQENIQIAIKNDRIAYVGSNAIHTKGKKTTVVDLKNKFVTPSFADPHIHIDHFALPSEFVKKSLLCGVTSLFPDSIDVVSVTGFRGFKEFVKQTQNLPMRFFHTVPGGLPVDRKFSHGKTISLKEEKLAIKNPSIIGLGEVFSWTKVTTRDPHTMKSLIQMHQNNCIINGHTAGASGKKLNAYVSSGIFSCHEPINFEQVIERLRLGMWIMIREGSIRRDLKEIIPSVLRHGTYTNRLMFCSDGLDPVELSTYGHIDHCVRESINLGLDPIDAISMASKNCFDYYKMNNDFGGIAPGKIADLLVLDDLEKVKINKIFLGGKLICSNGKILSPIKKSKLPTWITNTVKTPVLTENNFKIKSQKNEESVNVISMKTEIVTEKSTQHLKTKDGNILPSIDNDVWKVAAFDRTFGTKKYTVGFLRNFGAEVGAFASTWSFHENDLIVIGSNEKDMAIASNELRKSQGGMIVVNNGKKLAFMPMTVAGIISSKPIETISKQFSEISHTLSDNGCKFKKPHLLPVFLPFLALPDIRILYSGIVDIKKREFIPTIIS
;
A
#
# COMPACT_ATOMS: atom_id res chain seq x y z
N MET A 1 -33.42 1.12 3.28
CA MET A 1 -32.14 0.79 2.58
C MET A 1 -30.88 1.09 3.39
N TYR A 2 -30.86 2.08 4.27
CA TYR A 2 -29.71 2.39 5.16
C TYR A 2 -29.31 1.22 6.10
N ASN A 3 -30.26 0.40 6.50
CA ASN A 3 -30.02 -0.72 7.43
C ASN A 3 -29.24 -1.91 6.86
N ASN A 4 -29.14 -2.07 5.52
CA ASN A 4 -28.53 -3.27 4.96
C ASN A 4 -26.99 -3.20 4.86
N LEU A 5 -26.39 -2.02 4.70
CA LEU A 5 -24.93 -1.91 4.62
C LEU A 5 -24.29 -1.98 6.00
N LEU A 6 -24.88 -1.31 6.98
CA LEU A 6 -24.47 -1.43 8.40
C LEU A 6 -24.64 -2.87 8.90
N LEU A 7 -25.75 -3.54 8.57
CA LEU A 7 -25.97 -4.96 8.89
C LEU A 7 -24.94 -5.90 8.23
N GLN A 8 -24.46 -5.58 7.01
CA GLN A 8 -23.47 -6.40 6.33
C GLN A 8 -22.06 -6.26 6.93
N ILE A 9 -21.65 -5.06 7.37
CA ILE A 9 -20.39 -4.83 8.10
C ILE A 9 -20.43 -5.55 9.47
N TYR A 10 -21.57 -5.57 10.14
CA TYR A 10 -21.79 -6.29 11.40
C TYR A 10 -21.60 -7.80 11.28
N TYR A 11 -21.93 -8.41 10.15
CA TYR A 11 -21.86 -9.87 9.98
C TYR A 11 -20.44 -10.44 9.86
N VAL A 12 -19.45 -9.61 9.50
CA VAL A 12 -18.05 -10.06 9.32
C VAL A 12 -17.28 -10.03 10.63
N PHE A 13 -17.66 -9.18 11.60
CA PHE A 13 -16.81 -8.88 12.76
C PHE A 13 -17.45 -9.15 14.12
N SER A 14 -18.75 -9.43 14.19
CA SER A 14 -19.38 -9.90 15.43
C SER A 14 -20.65 -10.72 15.14
N THR A 15 -20.83 -11.80 15.88
CA THR A 15 -22.18 -12.24 16.24
C THR A 15 -22.92 -11.02 16.76
N LYS A 16 -24.12 -10.68 16.24
CA LYS A 16 -24.93 -9.49 16.55
C LYS A 16 -24.55 -8.88 17.89
N PRO A 17 -24.07 -7.62 17.97
CA PRO A 17 -23.68 -7.05 19.24
C PRO A 17 -24.89 -7.23 20.14
N SER A 18 -24.73 -7.96 21.22
CA SER A 18 -25.78 -8.01 22.21
C SER A 18 -25.77 -6.69 22.92
N ILE A 19 -26.50 -5.71 22.34
CA ILE A 19 -26.76 -4.41 22.98
C ILE A 19 -27.29 -4.66 24.37
N ILE A 20 -28.10 -5.71 24.54
CA ILE A 20 -28.62 -6.17 25.82
C ILE A 20 -27.49 -6.55 26.78
N ASP A 21 -26.50 -7.35 26.32
CA ASP A 21 -25.38 -7.79 27.17
C ASP A 21 -24.47 -6.64 27.59
N THR A 22 -24.12 -5.73 26.65
CA THR A 22 -23.29 -4.57 26.98
C THR A 22 -24.00 -3.62 27.94
N ASN A 23 -25.29 -3.40 27.76
CA ASN A 23 -26.11 -2.61 28.66
C ASN A 23 -26.22 -3.28 30.03
N ALA A 24 -26.51 -4.58 30.09
CA ALA A 24 -26.63 -5.34 31.34
C ALA A 24 -25.30 -5.40 32.12
N VAL A 25 -24.14 -5.48 31.44
CA VAL A 25 -22.84 -5.36 32.08
C VAL A 25 -22.62 -3.95 32.63
N ALA A 26 -22.93 -2.91 31.87
CA ALA A 26 -22.79 -1.52 32.33
C ALA A 26 -23.59 -1.26 33.62
N MET A 27 -24.75 -1.89 33.76
CA MET A 27 -25.62 -1.82 34.96
C MET A 27 -25.21 -2.81 36.07
N GLY A 28 -24.20 -3.68 35.85
CA GLY A 28 -23.79 -4.70 36.81
C GLY A 28 -24.74 -5.89 36.94
N SER A 29 -25.75 -6.02 36.04
CA SER A 29 -26.73 -7.10 36.06
C SER A 29 -26.15 -8.45 35.60
N ILE A 30 -25.14 -8.43 34.72
CA ILE A 30 -24.34 -9.59 34.34
C ILE A 30 -22.83 -9.22 34.36
N PRO A 31 -21.93 -10.21 34.52
CA PRO A 31 -20.52 -9.93 34.64
C PRO A 31 -19.86 -9.59 33.27
N ALA A 32 -18.87 -8.69 33.33
CA ALA A 32 -17.92 -8.49 32.25
C ALA A 32 -17.02 -9.71 32.05
N ASP A 33 -16.47 -9.86 30.83
CA ASP A 33 -15.46 -10.87 30.53
C ASP A 33 -14.07 -10.40 30.96
N THR A 34 -13.76 -9.11 30.72
CA THR A 34 -12.48 -8.50 31.10
C THR A 34 -12.71 -7.12 31.71
N ILE A 35 -11.96 -6.81 32.75
CA ILE A 35 -11.87 -5.45 33.34
C ILE A 35 -10.42 -5.01 33.29
N LEU A 36 -10.17 -3.85 32.69
CA LEU A 36 -8.89 -3.14 32.74
C LEU A 36 -8.96 -2.12 33.87
N LEU A 37 -8.04 -2.19 34.83
CA LEU A 37 -7.98 -1.30 35.99
C LEU A 37 -6.81 -0.31 35.85
N ASN A 38 -6.94 0.84 36.51
CA ASN A 38 -5.89 1.83 36.66
C ASN A 38 -5.34 2.28 35.30
N CYS A 39 -6.22 2.73 34.40
CA CYS A 39 -5.89 3.22 33.07
C CYS A 39 -5.69 4.74 33.11
N SER A 40 -4.65 5.25 32.45
CA SER A 40 -4.59 6.63 31.97
C SER A 40 -5.23 6.64 30.54
N LEU A 41 -6.51 6.94 30.45
CA LEU A 41 -7.27 6.89 29.19
C LEU A 41 -6.97 8.12 28.33
N VAL A 42 -6.42 7.91 27.14
CA VAL A 42 -6.30 8.92 26.10
C VAL A 42 -7.64 9.08 25.39
N ASN A 43 -8.39 10.09 25.80
CA ASN A 43 -9.73 10.36 25.28
C ASN A 43 -9.66 11.21 24.02
N VAL A 44 -9.80 10.58 22.86
CA VAL A 44 -9.77 11.23 21.53
C VAL A 44 -11.02 12.06 21.21
N TYR A 45 -12.07 12.01 22.07
CA TYR A 45 -13.29 12.80 21.88
C TYR A 45 -13.21 14.16 22.55
N THR A 46 -12.64 14.20 23.78
CA THR A 46 -12.54 15.42 24.60
C THR A 46 -11.13 16.03 24.57
N ARG A 47 -10.15 15.33 23.95
CA ARG A 47 -8.73 15.71 23.85
C ARG A 47 -8.12 15.90 25.24
N GLU A 48 -8.30 14.89 26.11
CA GLU A 48 -7.76 14.88 27.48
C GLU A 48 -7.22 13.50 27.84
N ILE A 49 -6.38 13.46 28.86
CA ILE A 49 -5.94 12.21 29.51
C ILE A 49 -6.72 12.10 30.83
N GLN A 50 -7.54 11.04 30.93
CA GLN A 50 -8.33 10.77 32.13
C GLN A 50 -7.65 9.72 32.98
N GLU A 51 -7.26 10.11 34.20
CA GLU A 51 -6.55 9.23 35.13
C GLU A 51 -7.50 8.29 35.89
N ASN A 52 -6.94 7.15 36.32
CA ASN A 52 -7.64 6.15 37.14
C ASN A 52 -8.95 5.61 36.54
N ILE A 53 -9.03 5.55 35.23
CA ILE A 53 -10.19 5.00 34.52
C ILE A 53 -10.14 3.47 34.55
N GLN A 54 -11.33 2.87 34.60
CA GLN A 54 -11.55 1.43 34.47
C GLN A 54 -12.44 1.15 33.27
N ILE A 55 -12.13 0.07 32.54
CA ILE A 55 -12.83 -0.30 31.32
C ILE A 55 -13.34 -1.75 31.46
N ALA A 56 -14.65 -1.96 31.38
CA ALA A 56 -15.23 -3.29 31.34
C ALA A 56 -15.58 -3.68 29.90
N ILE A 57 -15.22 -4.92 29.52
CA ILE A 57 -15.38 -5.46 28.17
C ILE A 57 -16.28 -6.70 28.24
N LYS A 58 -17.23 -6.78 27.31
CA LYS A 58 -18.09 -7.94 27.10
C LYS A 58 -18.02 -8.41 25.66
N ASN A 59 -17.69 -9.68 25.43
CA ASN A 59 -17.44 -10.22 24.10
C ASN A 59 -16.35 -9.40 23.39
N ASP A 60 -16.68 -8.74 22.28
CA ASP A 60 -15.75 -7.89 21.51
C ASP A 60 -15.96 -6.38 21.77
N ARG A 61 -16.85 -5.99 22.72
CA ARG A 61 -17.24 -4.60 22.94
C ARG A 61 -16.94 -4.07 24.32
N ILE A 62 -16.68 -2.78 24.37
CA ILE A 62 -16.60 -2.00 25.59
C ILE A 62 -18.01 -1.86 26.16
N ALA A 63 -18.21 -2.28 27.39
CA ALA A 63 -19.49 -2.16 28.08
C ALA A 63 -19.53 -0.96 29.04
N TYR A 64 -18.41 -0.65 29.70
CA TYR A 64 -18.33 0.44 30.67
C TYR A 64 -16.98 1.14 30.59
N VAL A 65 -16.98 2.45 30.77
CA VAL A 65 -15.79 3.30 30.94
C VAL A 65 -16.09 4.30 32.08
N GLY A 66 -15.27 4.33 33.11
CA GLY A 66 -15.45 5.24 34.25
C GLY A 66 -14.51 4.93 35.40
N SER A 67 -14.69 5.62 36.52
CA SER A 67 -13.81 5.53 37.69
C SER A 67 -13.95 4.19 38.47
N ASN A 68 -15.04 3.48 38.32
CA ASN A 68 -15.27 2.21 39.03
C ASN A 68 -16.06 1.21 38.20
N ALA A 69 -15.39 0.21 37.63
CA ALA A 69 -15.98 -0.92 36.91
C ALA A 69 -16.17 -2.17 37.77
N ILE A 70 -15.85 -2.14 39.08
CA ILE A 70 -15.87 -3.33 39.94
C ILE A 70 -17.30 -3.90 40.08
N HIS A 71 -18.33 -3.07 39.97
CA HIS A 71 -19.72 -3.51 39.96
C HIS A 71 -20.04 -4.47 38.79
N THR A 72 -19.19 -4.54 37.76
CA THR A 72 -19.34 -5.46 36.64
C THR A 72 -18.56 -6.76 36.82
N LYS A 73 -17.85 -6.94 37.98
CA LYS A 73 -16.97 -8.09 38.20
C LYS A 73 -17.78 -9.33 38.61
N GLY A 74 -17.55 -10.45 37.94
CA GLY A 74 -18.04 -11.79 38.33
C GLY A 74 -16.93 -12.78 38.60
N LYS A 75 -17.29 -14.01 38.98
CA LYS A 75 -16.32 -15.07 39.31
C LYS A 75 -15.36 -15.44 38.17
N LYS A 76 -15.78 -15.29 36.92
CA LYS A 76 -14.98 -15.64 35.71
C LYS A 76 -14.37 -14.41 35.03
N THR A 77 -14.58 -13.21 35.53
CA THR A 77 -14.05 -11.98 34.96
C THR A 77 -12.52 -11.92 35.08
N THR A 78 -11.85 -11.77 33.96
CA THR A 78 -10.40 -11.51 33.94
C THR A 78 -10.15 -10.06 34.33
N VAL A 79 -9.33 -9.83 35.34
CA VAL A 79 -8.97 -8.49 35.79
C VAL A 79 -7.51 -8.22 35.45
N VAL A 80 -7.25 -7.15 34.73
CA VAL A 80 -5.90 -6.72 34.31
C VAL A 80 -5.60 -5.35 34.89
N ASP A 81 -4.67 -5.27 35.83
CA ASP A 81 -4.18 -4.01 36.37
C ASP A 81 -3.13 -3.42 35.41
N LEU A 82 -3.41 -2.26 34.86
CA LEU A 82 -2.54 -1.57 33.90
C LEU A 82 -1.54 -0.62 34.56
N LYS A 83 -1.60 -0.43 35.88
CA LYS A 83 -0.61 0.35 36.67
C LYS A 83 -0.37 1.74 36.07
N ASN A 84 -1.43 2.46 35.80
CA ASN A 84 -1.47 3.81 35.22
C ASN A 84 -0.82 3.94 33.83
N LYS A 85 -0.74 2.84 33.07
CA LYS A 85 -0.33 2.91 31.66
C LYS A 85 -1.40 3.58 30.81
N PHE A 86 -0.97 4.20 29.72
CA PHE A 86 -1.86 4.84 28.78
C PHE A 86 -2.67 3.79 28.00
N VAL A 87 -3.96 4.05 27.86
CA VAL A 87 -4.85 3.24 27.00
C VAL A 87 -5.40 4.12 25.88
N THR A 88 -5.16 3.72 24.64
CA THR A 88 -5.58 4.44 23.42
C THR A 88 -6.39 3.54 22.52
N PRO A 89 -7.22 4.09 21.59
CA PRO A 89 -7.70 3.31 20.47
C PRO A 89 -6.51 2.72 19.70
N SER A 90 -6.69 1.56 19.08
CA SER A 90 -5.69 0.98 18.18
C SER A 90 -5.59 1.76 16.87
N PHE A 91 -4.46 1.62 16.19
CA PHE A 91 -4.18 2.33 14.95
C PHE A 91 -4.82 1.67 13.74
N ALA A 92 -5.11 2.49 12.75
CA ALA A 92 -5.61 2.10 11.43
C ALA A 92 -4.76 2.74 10.34
N ASP A 93 -4.50 1.99 9.26
CA ASP A 93 -3.94 2.55 8.02
C ASP A 93 -5.05 2.68 6.98
N PRO A 94 -5.52 3.91 6.68
CA PRO A 94 -6.66 4.16 5.82
C PRO A 94 -6.37 3.97 4.32
N HIS A 95 -5.11 3.81 3.90
CA HIS A 95 -4.74 3.54 2.52
C HIS A 95 -3.36 2.87 2.43
N ILE A 96 -3.35 1.64 1.96
CA ILE A 96 -2.12 0.85 1.85
C ILE A 96 -2.19 -0.17 0.71
N HIS A 97 -1.02 -0.42 0.07
CA HIS A 97 -0.81 -1.52 -0.85
C HIS A 97 0.00 -2.62 -0.16
N ILE A 98 -0.65 -3.75 0.16
CA ILE A 98 -0.03 -4.92 0.80
C ILE A 98 -0.05 -6.16 -0.11
N ASP A 99 -0.36 -5.97 -1.38
CA ASP A 99 -0.53 -7.02 -2.37
C ASP A 99 0.74 -7.25 -3.21
N HIS A 100 1.87 -6.79 -2.69
CA HIS A 100 3.22 -7.07 -3.22
C HIS A 100 4.20 -7.38 -2.07
N PHE A 101 5.38 -7.87 -2.38
CA PHE A 101 6.48 -8.32 -1.51
C PHE A 101 6.18 -9.48 -0.58
N ALA A 102 5.20 -9.38 0.32
CA ALA A 102 4.93 -10.36 1.36
C ALA A 102 3.48 -10.84 1.35
N LEU A 103 3.25 -12.08 1.77
CA LEU A 103 1.88 -12.54 2.05
C LEU A 103 1.24 -11.69 3.15
N PRO A 104 -0.08 -11.45 3.11
CA PRO A 104 -0.78 -10.72 4.17
C PRO A 104 -0.50 -11.26 5.57
N SER A 105 -0.39 -12.59 5.73
CA SER A 105 -0.03 -13.22 7.00
C SER A 105 1.37 -12.86 7.51
N GLU A 106 2.32 -12.57 6.64
CA GLU A 106 3.67 -12.13 7.01
C GLU A 106 3.70 -10.63 7.32
N PHE A 107 3.00 -9.82 6.53
CA PHE A 107 2.86 -8.39 6.77
C PHE A 107 2.21 -8.11 8.14
N VAL A 108 1.11 -8.81 8.46
CA VAL A 108 0.38 -8.67 9.73
C VAL A 108 1.27 -8.91 10.95
N LYS A 109 2.24 -9.82 10.88
CA LYS A 109 3.16 -10.07 12.02
C LYS A 109 3.89 -8.82 12.48
N LYS A 110 4.37 -8.00 11.56
CA LYS A 110 5.09 -6.76 11.89
C LYS A 110 4.12 -5.62 12.18
N SER A 111 3.14 -5.42 11.30
CA SER A 111 2.15 -4.36 11.41
C SER A 111 1.38 -4.41 12.73
N LEU A 112 1.01 -5.63 13.18
CA LEU A 112 0.31 -5.81 14.45
C LEU A 112 1.16 -5.35 15.64
N LEU A 113 2.46 -5.67 15.67
CA LEU A 113 3.37 -5.22 16.73
C LEU A 113 3.55 -3.70 16.77
N CYS A 114 3.25 -3.01 15.66
CA CYS A 114 3.20 -1.55 15.54
C CYS A 114 1.85 -0.96 15.97
N GLY A 115 0.97 -1.74 16.62
CA GLY A 115 -0.32 -1.27 17.12
C GLY A 115 -1.41 -1.11 16.06
N VAL A 116 -1.15 -1.48 14.82
CA VAL A 116 -2.14 -1.43 13.74
C VAL A 116 -3.02 -2.66 13.80
N THR A 117 -4.32 -2.45 13.98
CA THR A 117 -5.32 -3.52 14.02
C THR A 117 -6.30 -3.47 12.86
N SER A 118 -6.27 -2.39 12.08
CA SER A 118 -7.18 -2.20 10.95
C SER A 118 -6.42 -1.68 9.72
N LEU A 119 -6.64 -2.32 8.57
CA LEU A 119 -6.06 -1.95 7.28
C LEU A 119 -7.15 -1.75 6.24
N PHE A 120 -6.93 -0.77 5.36
CA PHE A 120 -7.79 -0.43 4.23
C PHE A 120 -7.00 -0.63 2.92
N PRO A 121 -6.76 -1.90 2.51
CA PRO A 121 -5.91 -2.18 1.37
C PRO A 121 -6.58 -1.90 0.03
N ASP A 122 -5.80 -1.36 -0.90
CA ASP A 122 -6.09 -1.27 -2.32
C ASP A 122 -5.19 -2.25 -3.08
N SER A 123 -5.78 -3.33 -3.63
CA SER A 123 -5.04 -4.49 -4.15
C SER A 123 -4.84 -4.37 -5.67
N ILE A 124 -4.20 -3.28 -6.11
CA ILE A 124 -4.03 -2.94 -7.53
C ILE A 124 -3.09 -3.93 -8.24
N ASP A 125 -1.96 -4.27 -7.63
CA ASP A 125 -0.92 -5.08 -8.27
C ASP A 125 -1.35 -6.53 -8.47
N VAL A 126 -2.00 -7.14 -7.47
CA VAL A 126 -2.52 -8.50 -7.64
C VAL A 126 -3.65 -8.56 -8.68
N VAL A 127 -4.44 -7.50 -8.80
CA VAL A 127 -5.49 -7.39 -9.83
C VAL A 127 -4.89 -7.26 -11.22
N SER A 128 -3.89 -6.41 -11.40
CA SER A 128 -3.26 -6.21 -12.71
C SER A 128 -2.65 -7.48 -13.30
N VAL A 129 -2.17 -8.39 -12.43
CA VAL A 129 -1.65 -9.72 -12.84
C VAL A 129 -2.75 -10.76 -12.99
N THR A 130 -3.70 -10.82 -12.06
CA THR A 130 -4.57 -11.99 -11.89
C THR A 130 -6.06 -11.68 -12.10
N GLY A 131 -6.42 -10.41 -12.22
CA GLY A 131 -7.80 -9.95 -12.39
C GLY A 131 -8.67 -10.19 -11.16
N PHE A 132 -9.97 -10.19 -11.36
CA PHE A 132 -10.95 -10.39 -10.29
C PHE A 132 -10.80 -11.71 -9.54
N ARG A 133 -10.29 -12.76 -10.20
CA ARG A 133 -10.01 -14.04 -9.54
C ARG A 133 -8.96 -13.88 -8.44
N GLY A 134 -7.87 -13.14 -8.72
CA GLY A 134 -6.80 -12.87 -7.75
C GLY A 134 -7.27 -11.94 -6.63
N PHE A 135 -8.06 -10.92 -6.95
CA PHE A 135 -8.68 -10.06 -5.94
C PHE A 135 -9.47 -10.88 -4.91
N LYS A 136 -10.35 -11.77 -5.37
CA LYS A 136 -11.11 -12.65 -4.46
C LYS A 136 -10.22 -13.56 -3.60
N GLU A 137 -9.17 -14.11 -4.20
CA GLU A 137 -8.23 -14.94 -3.44
C GLU A 137 -7.47 -14.12 -2.41
N PHE A 138 -7.03 -12.90 -2.75
CA PHE A 138 -6.35 -12.01 -1.83
C PHE A 138 -7.24 -11.63 -0.64
N VAL A 139 -8.50 -11.24 -0.88
CA VAL A 139 -9.50 -11.00 0.17
C VAL A 139 -9.66 -12.23 1.07
N LYS A 140 -9.73 -13.43 0.49
CA LYS A 140 -9.82 -14.69 1.26
C LYS A 140 -8.59 -14.94 2.14
N GLN A 141 -7.39 -14.60 1.66
CA GLN A 141 -6.15 -14.76 2.44
C GLN A 141 -6.11 -13.91 3.72
N THR A 142 -6.91 -12.85 3.80
CA THR A 142 -6.98 -11.95 4.96
C THR A 142 -8.03 -12.33 6.00
N GLN A 143 -9.03 -13.18 5.65
CA GLN A 143 -10.22 -13.42 6.47
C GLN A 143 -9.96 -14.00 7.87
N ASN A 144 -8.90 -14.78 8.06
CA ASN A 144 -8.60 -15.45 9.32
C ASN A 144 -7.35 -14.90 10.01
N LEU A 145 -6.91 -13.72 9.63
CA LEU A 145 -5.79 -13.05 10.26
C LEU A 145 -6.27 -12.25 11.49
N PRO A 146 -5.45 -12.12 12.55
CA PRO A 146 -5.79 -11.34 13.74
C PRO A 146 -5.65 -9.83 13.47
N MET A 147 -6.36 -9.34 12.48
CA MET A 147 -6.38 -7.96 12.01
C MET A 147 -7.67 -7.74 11.22
N ARG A 148 -8.20 -6.54 11.22
CA ARG A 148 -9.37 -6.18 10.43
C ARG A 148 -8.94 -5.67 9.06
N PHE A 149 -9.57 -6.20 8.02
CA PHE A 149 -9.33 -5.80 6.64
C PHE A 149 -10.62 -5.25 6.03
N PHE A 150 -10.55 -4.00 5.62
CA PHE A 150 -11.62 -3.29 4.92
C PHE A 150 -11.16 -3.03 3.49
N HIS A 151 -11.39 -4.00 2.61
CA HIS A 151 -10.89 -3.96 1.24
C HIS A 151 -11.61 -2.93 0.38
N THR A 152 -10.89 -2.39 -0.59
CA THR A 152 -11.46 -1.60 -1.68
C THR A 152 -11.27 -2.32 -3.01
N VAL A 153 -12.22 -2.14 -3.93
CA VAL A 153 -12.04 -2.59 -5.31
C VAL A 153 -11.11 -1.61 -6.02
N PRO A 154 -10.02 -2.04 -6.66
CA PRO A 154 -9.13 -1.12 -7.38
C PRO A 154 -9.86 -0.23 -8.38
N GLY A 155 -9.81 1.09 -8.15
CA GLY A 155 -10.56 2.09 -8.94
C GLY A 155 -9.78 2.73 -10.07
N GLY A 156 -8.46 2.59 -10.08
CA GLY A 156 -7.56 3.26 -11.02
C GLY A 156 -7.30 2.51 -12.33
N LEU A 157 -7.57 1.20 -12.38
CA LEU A 157 -7.27 0.36 -13.55
C LEU A 157 -8.36 0.42 -14.64
N PRO A 158 -7.96 0.34 -15.91
CA PRO A 158 -6.61 0.50 -16.44
C PRO A 158 -6.13 1.95 -16.31
N VAL A 159 -4.81 2.17 -16.17
CA VAL A 159 -4.25 3.54 -16.08
C VAL A 159 -4.58 4.34 -17.33
N ASP A 160 -4.26 3.80 -18.49
CA ASP A 160 -4.60 4.34 -19.81
C ASP A 160 -5.13 3.24 -20.73
N ARG A 161 -6.33 3.44 -21.31
CA ARG A 161 -6.97 2.41 -22.16
C ARG A 161 -6.24 2.16 -23.46
N LYS A 162 -5.44 3.11 -23.96
CA LYS A 162 -4.71 2.97 -25.22
C LYS A 162 -3.45 2.11 -25.03
N PHE A 163 -2.80 2.21 -23.87
CA PHE A 163 -1.48 1.64 -23.66
C PHE A 163 -1.45 0.52 -22.61
N SER A 164 -2.31 0.60 -21.57
CA SER A 164 -2.35 -0.40 -20.50
C SER A 164 -2.84 -1.75 -21.03
N HIS A 165 -2.19 -2.79 -20.51
CA HIS A 165 -2.51 -4.19 -20.81
C HIS A 165 -2.70 -5.05 -19.57
N GLY A 166 -2.47 -4.52 -18.37
CA GLY A 166 -2.77 -5.19 -17.11
C GLY A 166 -4.24 -5.60 -17.01
N LYS A 167 -4.53 -6.66 -16.26
CA LYS A 167 -5.91 -7.08 -16.02
C LYS A 167 -6.63 -6.05 -15.16
N THR A 168 -7.95 -6.00 -15.31
CA THR A 168 -8.82 -5.04 -14.61
C THR A 168 -10.02 -5.77 -14.01
N ILE A 169 -10.82 -5.03 -13.25
CA ILE A 169 -12.12 -5.47 -12.74
C ILE A 169 -13.22 -4.76 -13.57
N SER A 170 -14.14 -5.50 -14.13
CA SER A 170 -15.27 -4.96 -14.90
C SER A 170 -16.35 -4.41 -13.96
N LEU A 171 -17.22 -3.50 -14.46
CA LEU A 171 -18.37 -2.98 -13.70
C LEU A 171 -19.27 -4.07 -13.11
N LYS A 172 -19.43 -5.21 -13.84
CA LYS A 172 -20.17 -6.38 -13.35
C LYS A 172 -19.46 -7.03 -12.15
N GLU A 173 -18.15 -7.15 -12.21
CA GLU A 173 -17.34 -7.71 -11.14
C GLU A 173 -17.23 -6.78 -9.95
N GLU A 174 -17.15 -5.46 -10.15
CA GLU A 174 -17.27 -4.46 -9.07
C GLU A 174 -18.58 -4.64 -8.30
N LYS A 175 -19.72 -4.71 -9.04
CA LYS A 175 -21.05 -4.95 -8.47
C LYS A 175 -21.13 -6.28 -7.71
N LEU A 176 -20.39 -7.28 -8.12
CA LEU A 176 -20.30 -8.56 -7.43
C LEU A 176 -19.41 -8.45 -6.18
N ALA A 177 -18.29 -7.73 -6.28
CA ALA A 177 -17.34 -7.54 -5.20
C ALA A 177 -17.98 -6.87 -3.98
N ILE A 178 -18.68 -5.75 -4.18
CA ILE A 178 -19.30 -4.97 -3.09
C ILE A 178 -20.43 -5.70 -2.34
N LYS A 179 -20.84 -6.89 -2.79
CA LYS A 179 -21.72 -7.78 -2.02
C LYS A 179 -20.99 -8.47 -0.86
N ASN A 180 -19.66 -8.53 -0.91
CA ASN A 180 -18.86 -9.05 0.19
C ASN A 180 -18.74 -7.94 1.25
N PRO A 181 -19.16 -8.17 2.50
CA PRO A 181 -19.18 -7.14 3.55
C PRO A 181 -17.78 -6.63 3.96
N SER A 182 -16.71 -7.35 3.64
CA SER A 182 -15.34 -6.86 3.84
C SER A 182 -14.87 -5.87 2.77
N ILE A 183 -15.68 -5.63 1.73
CA ILE A 183 -15.38 -4.69 0.64
C ILE A 183 -16.24 -3.45 0.84
N ILE A 184 -15.60 -2.33 1.16
CA ILE A 184 -16.26 -1.11 1.63
C ILE A 184 -16.42 -0.05 0.54
N GLY A 185 -15.79 -0.23 -0.62
CA GLY A 185 -15.88 0.76 -1.69
C GLY A 185 -14.86 0.59 -2.81
N LEU A 186 -14.62 1.70 -3.49
CA LEU A 186 -13.64 1.82 -4.55
C LEU A 186 -12.31 2.32 -3.98
N GLY A 187 -11.22 1.73 -4.42
CA GLY A 187 -9.85 2.18 -4.15
C GLY A 187 -9.54 3.51 -4.83
N GLU A 188 -8.29 3.87 -4.84
CA GLU A 188 -7.87 5.17 -5.34
C GLU A 188 -8.21 5.39 -6.83
N VAL A 189 -8.86 6.52 -7.11
CA VAL A 189 -9.14 6.97 -8.48
C VAL A 189 -8.02 7.92 -8.90
N PHE A 190 -6.85 7.37 -9.23
CA PHE A 190 -5.65 8.17 -9.53
C PHE A 190 -5.67 8.86 -10.91
N SER A 191 -6.44 8.38 -11.86
CA SER A 191 -6.64 9.05 -13.15
C SER A 191 -7.68 10.17 -13.05
N TRP A 192 -7.40 11.26 -12.28
CA TRP A 192 -8.32 12.39 -12.16
C TRP A 192 -8.68 13.02 -13.53
N THR A 193 -7.82 12.88 -14.54
CA THR A 193 -8.10 13.29 -15.92
C THR A 193 -9.31 12.57 -16.51
N LYS A 194 -9.51 11.28 -16.23
CA LYS A 194 -10.68 10.51 -16.66
C LYS A 194 -11.97 11.02 -16.01
N VAL A 195 -11.89 11.45 -14.74
CA VAL A 195 -13.02 12.07 -14.04
C VAL A 195 -13.37 13.40 -14.67
N THR A 196 -12.39 14.29 -14.88
CA THR A 196 -12.60 15.63 -15.45
C THR A 196 -13.01 15.62 -16.92
N THR A 197 -12.65 14.60 -17.67
CA THR A 197 -13.10 14.38 -19.06
C THR A 197 -14.36 13.52 -19.16
N ARG A 198 -14.90 13.08 -18.02
CA ARG A 198 -16.12 12.26 -17.93
C ARG A 198 -16.00 10.94 -18.71
N ASP A 199 -14.87 10.23 -18.56
CA ASP A 199 -14.72 8.90 -19.15
C ASP A 199 -15.91 8.00 -18.78
N PRO A 200 -16.61 7.42 -19.78
CA PRO A 200 -17.88 6.76 -19.53
C PRO A 200 -17.81 5.58 -18.56
N HIS A 201 -16.68 4.86 -18.53
CA HIS A 201 -16.54 3.72 -17.62
C HIS A 201 -16.27 4.20 -16.21
N THR A 202 -15.34 5.15 -16.05
CA THR A 202 -15.04 5.77 -14.75
C THR A 202 -16.31 6.35 -14.14
N MET A 203 -17.09 7.12 -14.93
CA MET A 203 -18.34 7.69 -14.41
C MET A 203 -19.37 6.63 -14.02
N LYS A 204 -19.50 5.54 -14.79
CA LYS A 204 -20.40 4.42 -14.43
C LYS A 204 -19.95 3.72 -13.13
N SER A 205 -18.65 3.52 -12.92
CA SER A 205 -18.11 2.98 -11.69
C SER A 205 -18.42 3.87 -10.50
N LEU A 206 -18.15 5.19 -10.59
CA LEU A 206 -18.46 6.16 -9.54
C LEU A 206 -19.97 6.16 -9.20
N ILE A 207 -20.84 6.21 -10.21
CA ILE A 207 -22.30 6.16 -10.02
C ILE A 207 -22.72 4.87 -9.31
N GLN A 208 -22.17 3.73 -9.73
CA GLN A 208 -22.44 2.41 -9.12
C GLN A 208 -22.05 2.42 -7.63
N MET A 209 -20.88 2.96 -7.29
CA MET A 209 -20.42 3.05 -5.90
C MET A 209 -21.33 3.95 -5.07
N HIS A 210 -21.70 5.13 -5.58
CA HIS A 210 -22.67 6.03 -4.91
C HIS A 210 -24.02 5.39 -4.67
N GLN A 211 -24.58 4.68 -5.66
CA GLN A 211 -25.87 3.99 -5.53
C GLN A 211 -25.85 2.89 -4.45
N ASN A 212 -24.69 2.37 -4.12
CA ASN A 212 -24.49 1.35 -3.08
C ASN A 212 -23.93 1.92 -1.76
N ASN A 213 -23.88 3.24 -1.60
CA ASN A 213 -23.33 3.94 -0.42
C ASN A 213 -21.87 3.53 -0.09
N CYS A 214 -21.11 3.14 -1.09
CA CYS A 214 -19.70 2.80 -0.96
C CYS A 214 -18.82 4.04 -0.86
N ILE A 215 -17.71 3.94 -0.12
CA ILE A 215 -16.68 4.98 -0.09
C ILE A 215 -15.88 4.93 -1.41
N ILE A 216 -15.43 6.10 -1.86
CA ILE A 216 -14.56 6.22 -3.03
C ILE A 216 -13.30 6.95 -2.60
N ASN A 217 -12.17 6.27 -2.66
CA ASN A 217 -10.88 6.85 -2.32
C ASN A 217 -10.31 7.65 -3.50
N GLY A 218 -9.58 8.70 -3.17
CA GLY A 218 -9.06 9.63 -4.16
C GLY A 218 -7.56 9.76 -4.19
N HIS A 219 -7.07 10.14 -5.37
CA HIS A 219 -5.69 10.43 -5.68
C HIS A 219 -5.63 11.61 -6.66
N THR A 220 -5.15 12.76 -6.21
CA THR A 220 -5.24 14.01 -6.98
C THR A 220 -3.87 14.65 -7.24
N ALA A 221 -2.83 13.83 -7.48
CA ALA A 221 -1.49 14.34 -7.81
C ALA A 221 -1.55 15.35 -8.97
N GLY A 222 -1.10 16.60 -8.72
CA GLY A 222 -1.07 17.66 -9.71
C GLY A 222 -2.42 18.28 -10.09
N ALA A 223 -3.54 17.86 -9.51
CA ALA A 223 -4.84 18.51 -9.71
C ALA A 223 -5.02 19.69 -8.77
N SER A 224 -5.52 20.83 -9.30
CA SER A 224 -5.84 22.05 -8.56
C SER A 224 -6.98 22.81 -9.22
N GLY A 225 -7.52 23.84 -8.56
CA GLY A 225 -8.52 24.75 -9.07
C GLY A 225 -9.73 24.04 -9.65
N LYS A 226 -10.14 24.38 -10.88
CA LYS A 226 -11.34 23.79 -11.52
C LYS A 226 -11.27 22.28 -11.69
N LYS A 227 -10.06 21.70 -11.87
CA LYS A 227 -9.86 20.26 -12.02
C LYS A 227 -10.13 19.53 -10.70
N LEU A 228 -9.62 20.09 -9.60
CA LEU A 228 -9.86 19.54 -8.27
C LEU A 228 -11.33 19.67 -7.88
N ASN A 229 -11.98 20.80 -8.16
CA ASN A 229 -13.42 20.98 -7.95
C ASN A 229 -14.27 19.95 -8.72
N ALA A 230 -13.95 19.70 -10.01
CA ALA A 230 -14.65 18.68 -10.81
C ALA A 230 -14.46 17.27 -10.24
N TYR A 231 -13.28 16.97 -9.70
CA TYR A 231 -13.00 15.70 -9.06
C TYR A 231 -13.81 15.51 -7.77
N VAL A 232 -13.79 16.51 -6.89
CA VAL A 232 -14.53 16.48 -5.61
C VAL A 232 -16.05 16.43 -5.85
N SER A 233 -16.56 17.19 -6.83
CA SER A 233 -17.99 17.18 -7.18
C SER A 233 -18.48 15.84 -7.74
N SER A 234 -17.56 14.96 -8.13
CA SER A 234 -17.87 13.57 -8.51
C SER A 234 -17.99 12.62 -7.30
N GLY A 235 -17.96 13.18 -6.07
CA GLY A 235 -18.17 12.43 -4.82
C GLY A 235 -16.93 11.73 -4.28
N ILE A 236 -15.73 12.18 -4.67
CA ILE A 236 -14.45 11.63 -4.20
C ILE A 236 -13.87 12.61 -3.18
N PHE A 237 -13.88 12.24 -1.90
CA PHE A 237 -13.60 13.16 -0.79
C PHE A 237 -12.31 12.87 -0.01
N SER A 238 -11.37 12.08 -0.55
CA SER A 238 -10.06 11.88 0.08
C SER A 238 -8.91 12.10 -0.90
N CYS A 239 -7.72 12.32 -0.35
CA CYS A 239 -6.48 12.37 -1.12
C CYS A 239 -5.29 12.11 -0.21
N HIS A 240 -4.30 11.33 -0.71
CA HIS A 240 -3.02 11.08 -0.03
C HIS A 240 -1.83 11.72 -0.77
N GLU A 241 -2.07 12.52 -1.83
CA GLU A 241 -1.04 13.09 -2.71
C GLU A 241 -0.51 14.49 -2.37
N PRO A 242 -1.06 15.26 -1.41
CA PRO A 242 -0.47 16.53 -1.04
C PRO A 242 0.96 16.36 -0.51
N ILE A 243 1.86 17.21 -1.00
CA ILE A 243 3.29 17.19 -0.66
C ILE A 243 3.73 18.42 0.12
N ASN A 244 2.86 19.41 0.24
CA ASN A 244 3.09 20.66 0.96
C ASN A 244 1.78 21.22 1.51
N PHE A 245 1.90 22.26 2.33
CA PHE A 245 0.76 22.85 3.03
C PHE A 245 -0.28 23.45 2.08
N GLU A 246 0.13 24.10 1.02
CA GLU A 246 -0.76 24.76 0.04
C GLU A 246 -1.70 23.74 -0.59
N GLN A 247 -1.18 22.56 -0.92
CA GLN A 247 -1.98 21.47 -1.46
C GLN A 247 -2.91 20.85 -0.40
N VAL A 248 -2.46 20.75 0.85
CA VAL A 248 -3.31 20.29 1.98
C VAL A 248 -4.47 21.25 2.18
N ILE A 249 -4.21 22.55 2.35
CA ILE A 249 -5.25 23.52 2.67
C ILE A 249 -6.24 23.73 1.52
N GLU A 250 -5.80 23.65 0.26
CA GLU A 250 -6.69 23.71 -0.90
C GLU A 250 -7.75 22.59 -0.84
N ARG A 251 -7.33 21.37 -0.52
CA ARG A 251 -8.22 20.20 -0.43
C ARG A 251 -9.13 20.25 0.80
N LEU A 252 -8.60 20.64 1.95
CA LEU A 252 -9.40 20.81 3.18
C LEU A 252 -10.51 21.84 2.98
N ARG A 253 -10.24 22.96 2.30
CA ARG A 253 -11.24 24.00 1.97
C ARG A 253 -12.36 23.47 1.07
N LEU A 254 -12.11 22.42 0.30
CA LEU A 254 -13.12 21.73 -0.51
C LEU A 254 -13.81 20.59 0.23
N GLY A 255 -13.55 20.44 1.54
CA GLY A 255 -14.17 19.40 2.37
C GLY A 255 -13.57 18.02 2.25
N MET A 256 -12.40 17.89 1.61
CA MET A 256 -11.71 16.61 1.49
C MET A 256 -11.07 16.17 2.81
N TRP A 257 -10.83 14.88 2.94
CA TRP A 257 -9.99 14.25 3.94
C TRP A 257 -8.59 14.06 3.38
N ILE A 258 -7.56 14.32 4.20
CA ILE A 258 -6.17 14.20 3.79
C ILE A 258 -5.50 13.08 4.57
N MET A 259 -4.92 12.14 3.84
CA MET A 259 -4.09 11.08 4.37
C MET A 259 -2.62 11.48 4.13
N ILE A 260 -1.91 11.91 5.17
CA ILE A 260 -0.50 12.32 5.06
C ILE A 260 0.33 11.05 4.94
N ARG A 261 1.09 10.95 3.84
CA ARG A 261 1.91 9.75 3.58
C ARG A 261 3.19 9.75 4.39
N GLU A 262 3.49 8.57 4.94
CA GLU A 262 4.80 8.24 5.52
C GLU A 262 5.11 6.78 5.25
N GLY A 263 5.55 6.51 4.02
CA GLY A 263 5.85 5.16 3.54
C GLY A 263 7.11 5.08 2.70
N SER A 264 7.29 3.99 2.00
CA SER A 264 8.53 3.71 1.27
C SER A 264 8.67 4.52 -0.01
N ILE A 265 7.57 4.94 -0.61
CA ILE A 265 7.60 5.73 -1.86
C ILE A 265 7.76 7.22 -1.54
N ARG A 266 7.05 7.71 -0.51
CA ARG A 266 7.07 9.12 -0.11
C ARG A 266 6.96 9.26 1.40
N ARG A 267 7.58 10.36 1.91
CA ARG A 267 7.60 10.74 3.31
C ARG A 267 7.29 12.24 3.41
N ASP A 268 6.04 12.56 3.72
CA ASP A 268 5.52 13.91 3.64
C ASP A 268 5.27 14.55 5.03
N LEU A 269 5.44 13.80 6.14
CA LEU A 269 5.21 14.30 7.50
C LEU A 269 6.05 15.51 7.85
N LYS A 270 7.36 15.47 7.55
CA LYS A 270 8.31 16.53 7.90
C LYS A 270 8.01 17.88 7.23
N GLU A 271 7.37 17.84 6.06
CA GLU A 271 6.96 19.04 5.34
C GLU A 271 5.60 19.55 5.82
N ILE A 272 4.65 18.63 6.04
CA ILE A 272 3.25 18.98 6.27
C ILE A 272 2.99 19.33 7.74
N ILE A 273 3.44 18.52 8.72
CA ILE A 273 3.08 18.69 10.14
C ILE A 273 3.54 20.04 10.71
N PRO A 274 4.79 20.50 10.52
CA PRO A 274 5.20 21.82 11.03
C PRO A 274 4.38 22.96 10.43
N SER A 275 3.96 22.83 9.19
CA SER A 275 3.13 23.85 8.52
C SER A 275 1.68 23.84 9.01
N VAL A 276 1.10 22.67 9.27
CA VAL A 276 -0.20 22.50 9.91
C VAL A 276 -0.23 23.19 11.28
N LEU A 277 0.82 22.98 12.08
CA LEU A 277 0.95 23.59 13.42
C LEU A 277 1.11 25.11 13.33
N ARG A 278 1.99 25.60 12.48
CA ARG A 278 2.26 27.04 12.29
C ARG A 278 1.00 27.82 11.90
N HIS A 279 0.12 27.23 11.12
CA HIS A 279 -1.12 27.86 10.64
C HIS A 279 -2.35 27.55 11.52
N GLY A 280 -2.19 26.83 12.63
CA GLY A 280 -3.29 26.46 13.53
C GLY A 280 -4.41 25.67 12.83
N THR A 281 -4.05 24.82 11.86
CA THR A 281 -5.01 24.04 11.07
C THR A 281 -5.60 22.91 11.91
N TYR A 282 -6.93 22.78 11.91
CA TYR A 282 -7.60 21.66 12.58
C TYR A 282 -7.20 20.31 11.99
N THR A 283 -6.86 19.37 12.87
CA THR A 283 -6.39 18.02 12.49
C THR A 283 -7.52 17.02 12.23
N ASN A 284 -8.78 17.40 12.49
CA ASN A 284 -9.95 16.53 12.48
C ASN A 284 -10.29 15.88 11.12
N ARG A 285 -9.70 16.37 10.02
CA ARG A 285 -9.78 15.77 8.67
C ARG A 285 -8.43 15.32 8.14
N LEU A 286 -7.43 15.24 9.01
CA LEU A 286 -6.11 14.70 8.69
C LEU A 286 -5.99 13.27 9.23
N MET A 287 -5.36 12.41 8.48
CA MET A 287 -5.05 11.02 8.81
C MET A 287 -3.62 10.70 8.38
N PHE A 288 -3.02 9.66 8.92
CA PHE A 288 -1.78 9.10 8.40
C PHE A 288 -2.08 7.91 7.51
N CYS A 289 -1.25 7.69 6.48
CA CYS A 289 -1.26 6.45 5.70
C CYS A 289 0.17 6.09 5.29
N SER A 290 0.41 4.82 5.02
CA SER A 290 1.69 4.36 4.49
C SER A 290 1.73 4.35 2.96
N ASP A 291 0.61 4.23 2.27
CA ASP A 291 0.49 4.02 0.82
C ASP A 291 1.20 2.72 0.40
N GLY A 292 2.51 2.74 0.18
CA GLY A 292 3.35 1.55 -0.01
C GLY A 292 4.42 1.46 1.07
N LEU A 293 4.55 0.30 1.70
CA LEU A 293 5.52 0.05 2.76
C LEU A 293 6.32 -1.21 2.49
N ASP A 294 7.61 -1.04 2.17
CA ASP A 294 8.50 -2.16 1.90
C ASP A 294 8.88 -2.93 3.19
N PRO A 295 9.31 -4.19 3.07
CA PRO A 295 9.58 -5.04 4.23
C PRO A 295 10.77 -4.57 5.08
N VAL A 296 11.70 -3.80 4.52
CA VAL A 296 12.85 -3.25 5.26
C VAL A 296 12.40 -2.11 6.14
N GLU A 297 11.66 -1.14 5.57
CA GLU A 297 11.17 0.02 6.29
C GLU A 297 10.14 -0.35 7.36
N LEU A 298 9.22 -1.29 7.05
CA LEU A 298 8.31 -1.85 8.04
C LEU A 298 9.05 -2.47 9.23
N SER A 299 10.18 -3.15 8.97
CA SER A 299 10.97 -3.79 10.02
C SER A 299 11.84 -2.80 10.80
N THR A 300 12.27 -1.69 10.17
CA THR A 300 13.22 -0.73 10.74
C THR A 300 12.54 0.41 11.47
N TYR A 301 11.52 1.00 10.86
CA TYR A 301 10.85 2.20 11.38
C TYR A 301 9.53 1.89 12.07
N GLY A 302 8.83 0.86 11.64
CA GLY A 302 7.48 0.51 12.05
C GLY A 302 6.43 0.82 10.99
N HIS A 303 5.21 1.06 11.40
CA HIS A 303 4.05 1.33 10.54
C HIS A 303 3.40 2.67 10.94
N ILE A 304 2.11 2.69 11.27
CA ILE A 304 1.41 3.90 11.74
C ILE A 304 1.94 4.40 13.10
N ASP A 305 2.50 3.54 13.94
CA ASP A 305 3.21 3.94 15.17
C ASP A 305 4.40 4.88 14.87
N HIS A 306 5.09 4.66 13.75
CA HIS A 306 6.13 5.57 13.27
C HIS A 306 5.54 6.93 12.89
N CYS A 307 4.42 6.96 12.17
CA CYS A 307 3.75 8.21 11.81
C CYS A 307 3.33 9.02 13.06
N VAL A 308 2.76 8.34 14.05
CA VAL A 308 2.37 8.98 15.33
C VAL A 308 3.60 9.54 16.05
N ARG A 309 4.63 8.73 16.24
CA ARG A 309 5.88 9.11 16.93
C ARG A 309 6.59 10.28 16.23
N GLU A 310 6.76 10.22 14.90
CA GLU A 310 7.40 11.30 14.16
C GLU A 310 6.59 12.59 14.20
N SER A 311 5.26 12.52 14.15
CA SER A 311 4.41 13.70 14.25
C SER A 311 4.50 14.36 15.64
N ILE A 312 4.58 13.56 16.70
CA ILE A 312 4.83 14.06 18.08
C ILE A 312 6.21 14.71 18.16
N ASN A 313 7.24 14.08 17.60
CA ASN A 313 8.60 14.65 17.54
C ASN A 313 8.64 15.99 16.77
N LEU A 314 7.75 16.18 15.81
CA LEU A 314 7.57 17.44 15.07
C LEU A 314 6.71 18.48 15.79
N GLY A 315 6.24 18.17 17.01
CA GLY A 315 5.49 19.09 17.88
C GLY A 315 3.97 18.92 17.86
N LEU A 316 3.43 17.91 17.17
CA LEU A 316 1.99 17.62 17.22
C LEU A 316 1.61 17.07 18.60
N ASP A 317 0.48 17.55 19.14
CA ASP A 317 -0.09 17.02 20.38
C ASP A 317 -0.31 15.49 20.27
N PRO A 318 0.11 14.69 21.28
CA PRO A 318 -0.02 13.23 21.23
C PRO A 318 -1.45 12.75 21.02
N ILE A 319 -2.46 13.43 21.56
CA ILE A 319 -3.87 13.05 21.42
C ILE A 319 -4.35 13.31 19.98
N ASP A 320 -3.91 14.42 19.38
CA ASP A 320 -4.19 14.71 17.97
C ASP A 320 -3.52 13.67 17.06
N ALA A 321 -2.25 13.32 17.31
CA ALA A 321 -1.55 12.29 16.54
C ALA A 321 -2.25 10.93 16.63
N ILE A 322 -2.69 10.51 17.82
CA ILE A 322 -3.47 9.30 18.02
C ILE A 322 -4.84 9.40 17.31
N SER A 323 -5.50 10.56 17.35
CA SER A 323 -6.77 10.78 16.65
C SER A 323 -6.62 10.63 15.15
N MET A 324 -5.53 11.16 14.56
CA MET A 324 -5.19 11.01 13.15
C MET A 324 -4.89 9.55 12.76
N ALA A 325 -4.35 8.76 13.67
CA ALA A 325 -4.05 7.34 13.48
C ALA A 325 -5.25 6.40 13.77
N SER A 326 -6.36 6.93 14.30
CA SER A 326 -7.48 6.10 14.76
C SER A 326 -8.83 6.73 14.40
N LYS A 327 -9.36 7.61 15.26
CA LYS A 327 -10.71 8.20 15.16
C LYS A 327 -10.99 8.79 13.77
N ASN A 328 -10.09 9.58 13.24
CA ASN A 328 -10.29 10.28 11.96
C ASN A 328 -10.42 9.29 10.79
N CYS A 329 -9.68 8.17 10.82
CA CYS A 329 -9.81 7.11 9.82
C CYS A 329 -11.23 6.53 9.78
N PHE A 330 -11.77 6.20 10.95
CA PHE A 330 -13.11 5.61 11.03
C PHE A 330 -14.23 6.62 10.83
N ASP A 331 -14.02 7.91 11.13
CA ASP A 331 -14.93 8.98 10.75
C ASP A 331 -15.03 9.11 9.23
N TYR A 332 -13.92 9.09 8.52
CA TYR A 332 -13.89 9.12 7.06
C TYR A 332 -14.64 7.93 6.44
N TYR A 333 -14.38 6.73 6.93
CA TYR A 333 -15.03 5.51 6.44
C TYR A 333 -16.45 5.29 6.96
N LYS A 334 -17.01 6.23 7.76
CA LYS A 334 -18.35 6.16 8.37
C LYS A 334 -18.53 4.92 9.25
N MET A 335 -17.47 4.50 9.92
CA MET A 335 -17.42 3.36 10.83
C MET A 335 -17.27 3.78 12.29
N ASN A 336 -17.41 5.06 12.57
CA ASN A 336 -17.20 5.67 13.88
C ASN A 336 -18.20 5.23 14.95
N ASN A 337 -19.29 4.55 14.60
CA ASN A 337 -20.18 3.94 15.59
C ASN A 337 -19.54 2.74 16.29
N ASP A 338 -18.66 2.01 15.59
CA ASP A 338 -18.03 0.79 16.08
C ASP A 338 -16.56 0.96 16.46
N PHE A 339 -15.82 1.83 15.77
CA PHE A 339 -14.36 1.93 15.85
C PHE A 339 -13.86 3.34 16.17
N GLY A 340 -12.55 3.47 16.36
CA GLY A 340 -11.83 4.73 16.37
C GLY A 340 -11.77 5.44 17.72
N GLY A 341 -12.36 4.87 18.77
CA GLY A 341 -12.31 5.48 20.10
C GLY A 341 -12.69 4.51 21.21
N ILE A 342 -12.53 4.93 22.46
CA ILE A 342 -12.83 4.14 23.65
C ILE A 342 -14.09 4.70 24.30
N ALA A 343 -15.21 4.02 24.08
CA ALA A 343 -16.52 4.38 24.65
C ALA A 343 -17.44 3.16 24.70
N PRO A 344 -18.45 3.14 25.59
CA PRO A 344 -19.42 2.06 25.65
C PRO A 344 -20.09 1.80 24.29
N GLY A 345 -20.24 0.53 23.92
CA GLY A 345 -20.79 0.08 22.65
C GLY A 345 -19.76 -0.10 21.54
N LYS A 346 -18.58 0.51 21.63
CA LYS A 346 -17.51 0.37 20.63
C LYS A 346 -16.76 -0.96 20.75
N ILE A 347 -16.18 -1.38 19.64
CA ILE A 347 -15.31 -2.56 19.61
C ILE A 347 -14.06 -2.29 20.43
N ALA A 348 -13.67 -3.25 21.26
CA ALA A 348 -12.54 -3.16 22.17
C ALA A 348 -11.22 -3.46 21.46
N ASP A 349 -10.86 -2.65 20.46
CA ASP A 349 -9.56 -2.64 19.80
C ASP A 349 -8.70 -1.57 20.46
N LEU A 350 -7.80 -1.98 21.37
CA LEU A 350 -7.11 -1.09 22.31
C LEU A 350 -5.61 -1.31 22.29
N LEU A 351 -4.86 -0.23 22.47
CA LEU A 351 -3.43 -0.28 22.78
C LEU A 351 -3.20 0.13 24.23
N VAL A 352 -2.28 -0.55 24.88
CA VAL A 352 -1.69 -0.12 26.16
C VAL A 352 -0.28 0.31 25.88
N LEU A 353 0.04 1.56 26.24
CA LEU A 353 1.37 2.14 26.03
C LEU A 353 2.08 2.35 27.37
N ASP A 354 3.39 2.04 27.40
CA ASP A 354 4.27 2.37 28.51
C ASP A 354 4.67 3.86 28.51
N ASP A 355 4.71 4.45 27.29
CA ASP A 355 5.13 5.82 27.04
C ASP A 355 4.31 6.36 25.87
N LEU A 356 3.64 7.48 26.07
CA LEU A 356 2.73 8.07 25.09
C LEU A 356 3.49 8.80 23.98
N GLU A 357 4.56 9.53 24.31
CA GLU A 357 5.33 10.31 23.35
C GLU A 357 6.19 9.40 22.45
N LYS A 358 6.80 8.36 23.03
CA LYS A 358 7.59 7.37 22.30
C LYS A 358 6.74 6.29 21.64
N VAL A 359 5.43 6.30 21.88
CA VAL A 359 4.48 5.29 21.38
C VAL A 359 4.97 3.87 21.72
N LYS A 360 5.38 3.66 23.00
CA LYS A 360 5.95 2.38 23.43
C LYS A 360 4.84 1.38 23.77
N ILE A 361 4.51 0.51 22.80
CA ILE A 361 3.40 -0.44 22.90
C ILE A 361 3.75 -1.58 23.86
N ASN A 362 2.92 -1.77 24.90
CA ASN A 362 3.01 -2.84 25.89
C ASN A 362 2.05 -4.00 25.59
N LYS A 363 0.77 -3.69 25.33
CA LYS A 363 -0.27 -4.70 25.02
C LYS A 363 -1.16 -4.24 23.89
N ILE A 364 -1.72 -5.21 23.18
CA ILE A 364 -2.70 -4.98 22.11
C ILE A 364 -3.89 -5.89 22.35
N PHE A 365 -5.07 -5.28 22.43
CA PHE A 365 -6.34 -5.99 22.47
C PHE A 365 -7.04 -5.84 21.11
N LEU A 366 -7.56 -6.94 20.59
CA LEU A 366 -8.36 -6.98 19.37
C LEU A 366 -9.70 -7.63 19.71
N GLY A 367 -10.80 -6.87 19.59
CA GLY A 367 -12.12 -7.34 20.02
C GLY A 367 -12.11 -7.83 21.47
N GLY A 368 -11.49 -7.07 22.38
CA GLY A 368 -11.41 -7.39 23.81
C GLY A 368 -10.44 -8.53 24.18
N LYS A 369 -9.85 -9.20 23.20
CA LYS A 369 -8.90 -10.30 23.44
C LYS A 369 -7.46 -9.76 23.41
N LEU A 370 -6.66 -10.10 24.42
CA LEU A 370 -5.23 -9.79 24.43
C LEU A 370 -4.52 -10.64 23.38
N ILE A 371 -4.00 -10.00 22.34
CA ILE A 371 -3.34 -10.67 21.20
C ILE A 371 -1.84 -10.46 21.16
N CYS A 372 -1.33 -9.35 21.75
CA CYS A 372 0.10 -9.08 21.87
C CYS A 372 0.43 -8.58 23.28
N SER A 373 1.59 -8.95 23.78
CA SER A 373 2.13 -8.45 25.05
C SER A 373 3.65 -8.38 24.99
N ASN A 374 4.23 -7.26 25.44
CA ASN A 374 5.69 -7.03 25.50
C ASN A 374 6.40 -7.41 24.18
N GLY A 375 5.90 -6.93 23.04
CA GLY A 375 6.48 -7.15 21.72
C GLY A 375 6.33 -8.59 21.18
N LYS A 376 5.47 -9.43 21.79
CA LYS A 376 5.24 -10.81 21.35
C LYS A 376 3.78 -11.02 21.00
N ILE A 377 3.52 -11.64 19.84
CA ILE A 377 2.20 -12.11 19.44
C ILE A 377 1.89 -13.39 20.21
N LEU A 378 0.75 -13.43 20.90
CA LEU A 378 0.37 -14.52 21.81
C LEU A 378 -0.24 -15.74 21.11
N SER A 379 -0.73 -15.56 19.89
CA SER A 379 -1.33 -16.64 19.10
C SER A 379 -0.65 -16.74 17.73
N PRO A 380 -0.35 -17.94 17.22
CA PRO A 380 0.30 -18.11 15.93
C PRO A 380 -0.60 -17.60 14.80
N ILE A 381 -0.03 -16.82 13.90
CA ILE A 381 -0.67 -16.37 12.67
C ILE A 381 -0.57 -17.49 11.63
N LYS A 382 -1.71 -18.08 11.30
CA LYS A 382 -1.78 -19.18 10.33
C LYS A 382 -1.73 -18.65 8.89
N LYS A 383 -0.88 -19.25 8.06
CA LYS A 383 -0.89 -19.02 6.61
C LYS A 383 -2.05 -19.78 5.98
N SER A 384 -2.82 -19.12 5.13
CA SER A 384 -3.82 -19.80 4.32
C SER A 384 -3.15 -20.54 3.15
N LYS A 385 -3.73 -21.68 2.75
CA LYS A 385 -3.23 -22.44 1.59
C LYS A 385 -3.48 -21.66 0.30
N LEU A 386 -2.44 -21.50 -0.50
CA LEU A 386 -2.52 -20.84 -1.81
C LEU A 386 -2.93 -21.84 -2.89
N PRO A 387 -3.80 -21.47 -3.82
CA PRO A 387 -4.11 -22.30 -4.98
C PRO A 387 -2.93 -22.29 -5.97
N THR A 388 -2.69 -23.41 -6.64
CA THR A 388 -1.54 -23.58 -7.55
C THR A 388 -1.51 -22.61 -8.73
N TRP A 389 -2.69 -22.15 -9.20
CA TRP A 389 -2.75 -21.23 -10.35
C TRP A 389 -2.08 -19.88 -10.07
N ILE A 390 -2.04 -19.40 -8.79
CA ILE A 390 -1.45 -18.10 -8.45
C ILE A 390 0.09 -18.16 -8.37
N THR A 391 0.65 -19.36 -8.29
CA THR A 391 2.10 -19.59 -8.31
C THR A 391 2.63 -19.97 -9.69
N ASN A 392 1.81 -19.81 -10.74
CA ASN A 392 2.17 -20.09 -12.13
C ASN A 392 1.67 -18.96 -13.05
N THR A 393 2.14 -17.73 -12.82
CA THR A 393 1.67 -16.51 -13.50
C THR A 393 2.71 -15.90 -14.44
N VAL A 394 3.97 -16.32 -14.35
CA VAL A 394 5.02 -15.84 -15.25
C VAL A 394 5.06 -16.71 -16.50
N LYS A 395 4.56 -16.18 -17.62
CA LYS A 395 4.37 -16.87 -18.90
C LYS A 395 5.42 -16.49 -19.96
N THR A 396 6.44 -15.72 -19.58
CA THR A 396 7.55 -15.35 -20.46
C THR A 396 8.21 -16.62 -21.02
N PRO A 397 8.48 -16.70 -22.34
CA PRO A 397 9.22 -17.83 -22.91
C PRO A 397 10.67 -17.89 -22.40
N VAL A 398 11.41 -18.93 -22.78
CA VAL A 398 12.87 -18.94 -22.60
C VAL A 398 13.47 -17.86 -23.48
N LEU A 399 14.24 -16.96 -22.89
CA LEU A 399 14.89 -15.86 -23.58
C LEU A 399 16.36 -16.18 -23.87
N THR A 400 16.83 -15.72 -25.00
CA THR A 400 18.24 -15.79 -25.45
C THR A 400 18.80 -14.39 -25.60
N GLU A 401 20.10 -14.26 -25.79
CA GLU A 401 20.78 -13.00 -26.06
C GLU A 401 20.13 -12.22 -27.24
N ASN A 402 19.63 -12.95 -28.25
CA ASN A 402 19.02 -12.34 -29.42
C ASN A 402 17.72 -11.57 -29.10
N ASN A 403 17.04 -11.86 -27.99
CA ASN A 403 15.85 -11.13 -27.57
C ASN A 403 16.15 -9.72 -27.04
N PHE A 404 17.42 -9.41 -26.78
CA PHE A 404 17.87 -8.11 -26.26
C PHE A 404 18.65 -7.29 -27.29
N LYS A 405 18.84 -7.80 -28.52
CA LYS A 405 19.53 -7.10 -29.58
C LYS A 405 18.62 -6.08 -30.29
N ILE A 406 19.13 -4.88 -30.51
CA ILE A 406 18.52 -3.85 -31.35
C ILE A 406 19.32 -3.80 -32.66
N LYS A 407 18.71 -4.26 -33.73
CA LYS A 407 19.40 -4.43 -35.03
C LYS A 407 19.52 -3.12 -35.78
N SER A 408 20.70 -2.84 -36.35
CA SER A 408 20.95 -1.81 -37.33
C SER A 408 21.99 -2.22 -38.35
N GLN A 409 21.91 -1.64 -39.56
CA GLN A 409 22.92 -1.80 -40.62
C GLN A 409 23.91 -0.63 -40.67
N LYS A 410 23.65 0.46 -39.94
CA LYS A 410 24.55 1.63 -39.85
C LYS A 410 25.62 1.40 -38.77
N ASN A 411 26.74 2.05 -38.88
CA ASN A 411 27.81 1.98 -37.88
C ASN A 411 27.45 2.71 -36.59
N GLU A 412 26.54 3.68 -36.67
CA GLU A 412 26.03 4.46 -35.57
C GLU A 412 24.56 4.83 -35.80
N GLU A 413 23.77 4.86 -34.74
CA GLU A 413 22.36 5.21 -34.75
C GLU A 413 22.02 6.29 -33.74
N SER A 414 21.11 7.18 -34.13
CA SER A 414 20.46 8.08 -33.19
C SER A 414 19.28 7.37 -32.54
N VAL A 415 19.24 7.30 -31.21
CA VAL A 415 18.22 6.53 -30.46
C VAL A 415 17.50 7.39 -29.42
N ASN A 416 16.22 7.09 -29.20
CA ASN A 416 15.48 7.60 -28.05
C ASN A 416 15.93 6.86 -26.78
N VAL A 417 16.21 7.62 -25.73
CA VAL A 417 16.71 7.13 -24.45
C VAL A 417 15.80 7.58 -23.30
N ILE A 418 15.47 6.67 -22.40
CA ILE A 418 14.78 6.94 -21.14
C ILE A 418 15.83 7.38 -20.12
N SER A 419 15.89 8.68 -19.79
CA SER A 419 16.83 9.19 -18.79
C SER A 419 16.17 9.26 -17.41
N MET A 420 16.73 8.56 -16.42
CA MET A 420 16.25 8.63 -15.04
C MET A 420 16.72 9.96 -14.41
N LYS A 421 15.78 10.73 -13.84
CA LYS A 421 16.07 11.90 -12.99
C LYS A 421 16.04 11.55 -11.51
N THR A 422 15.11 10.69 -11.14
CA THR A 422 15.02 10.06 -9.82
C THR A 422 14.67 8.59 -10.04
N GLU A 423 14.48 7.81 -8.99
CA GLU A 423 13.99 6.41 -9.07
C GLU A 423 12.63 6.27 -9.78
N ILE A 424 11.89 7.37 -9.89
CA ILE A 424 10.49 7.40 -10.34
C ILE A 424 10.32 8.25 -11.61
N VAL A 425 11.01 9.37 -11.67
CA VAL A 425 10.84 10.38 -12.72
C VAL A 425 11.80 10.14 -13.86
N THR A 426 11.26 10.09 -15.08
CA THR A 426 12.03 9.96 -16.33
C THR A 426 11.97 11.23 -17.17
N GLU A 427 12.86 11.33 -18.13
CA GLU A 427 12.89 12.34 -19.17
C GLU A 427 13.31 11.70 -20.49
N LYS A 428 12.72 12.14 -21.59
CA LYS A 428 13.14 11.73 -22.93
C LYS A 428 14.44 12.44 -23.32
N SER A 429 15.41 11.68 -23.78
CA SER A 429 16.66 12.21 -24.37
C SER A 429 17.02 11.45 -25.64
N THR A 430 18.03 11.94 -26.35
CA THR A 430 18.57 11.32 -27.57
C THR A 430 20.06 11.05 -27.37
N GLN A 431 20.54 9.92 -27.87
CA GLN A 431 21.96 9.55 -27.87
C GLN A 431 22.35 8.99 -29.23
N HIS A 432 23.63 9.16 -29.59
CA HIS A 432 24.27 8.49 -30.72
C HIS A 432 25.01 7.26 -30.17
N LEU A 433 24.64 6.09 -30.64
CA LEU A 433 25.21 4.82 -30.15
C LEU A 433 25.84 4.00 -31.29
N LYS A 434 27.02 3.46 -31.04
CA LYS A 434 27.76 2.62 -31.99
C LYS A 434 27.05 1.29 -32.21
N THR A 435 27.17 0.79 -33.42
CA THR A 435 26.70 -0.55 -33.83
C THR A 435 27.91 -1.47 -34.01
N LYS A 436 27.82 -2.70 -33.52
CA LYS A 436 28.79 -3.76 -33.74
C LYS A 436 28.06 -5.06 -34.09
N ASP A 437 28.49 -5.75 -35.15
CA ASP A 437 27.90 -7.01 -35.61
C ASP A 437 26.38 -6.90 -35.82
N GLY A 438 25.91 -5.75 -36.35
CA GLY A 438 24.51 -5.47 -36.60
C GLY A 438 23.64 -5.23 -35.35
N ASN A 439 24.26 -5.01 -34.19
CA ASN A 439 23.58 -4.72 -32.91
C ASN A 439 24.02 -3.36 -32.36
N ILE A 440 23.08 -2.49 -32.00
CA ILE A 440 23.36 -1.24 -31.31
C ILE A 440 23.79 -1.56 -29.89
N LEU A 441 24.98 -1.10 -29.49
CA LEU A 441 25.55 -1.37 -28.18
C LEU A 441 25.13 -0.33 -27.14
N PRO A 442 25.01 -0.70 -25.86
CA PRO A 442 24.95 0.27 -24.77
C PRO A 442 26.28 1.04 -24.68
N SER A 443 26.30 2.20 -24.04
CA SER A 443 27.50 2.99 -23.80
C SER A 443 27.66 3.22 -22.29
N ILE A 444 28.29 2.26 -21.63
CA ILE A 444 28.40 2.22 -20.16
C ILE A 444 29.19 3.42 -19.64
N ASP A 445 30.27 3.80 -20.33
CA ASP A 445 31.07 5.00 -19.98
C ASP A 445 30.24 6.29 -19.98
N ASN A 446 29.15 6.36 -20.77
CA ASN A 446 28.20 7.47 -20.82
C ASN A 446 26.94 7.19 -19.99
N ASP A 447 26.95 6.15 -19.15
CA ASP A 447 25.83 5.69 -18.33
C ASP A 447 24.56 5.41 -19.15
N VAL A 448 24.73 4.79 -20.33
CA VAL A 448 23.63 4.33 -21.20
C VAL A 448 23.59 2.81 -21.25
N TRP A 449 22.50 2.26 -20.78
CA TRP A 449 22.25 0.82 -20.58
C TRP A 449 21.18 0.33 -21.54
N LYS A 450 21.09 -0.97 -21.78
CA LYS A 450 19.90 -1.57 -22.37
C LYS A 450 18.79 -1.69 -21.34
N VAL A 451 17.55 -1.50 -21.77
CA VAL A 451 16.35 -1.79 -21.00
C VAL A 451 15.36 -2.57 -21.86
N ALA A 452 14.76 -3.59 -21.31
CA ALA A 452 13.76 -4.41 -22.00
C ALA A 452 12.54 -4.64 -21.14
N ALA A 453 11.36 -4.65 -21.77
CA ALA A 453 10.09 -5.03 -21.18
C ALA A 453 9.50 -6.24 -21.93
N PHE A 454 9.13 -7.29 -21.21
CA PHE A 454 8.54 -8.51 -21.76
C PHE A 454 7.17 -8.76 -21.18
N ASP A 455 6.24 -9.22 -22.03
CA ASP A 455 4.98 -9.79 -21.54
C ASP A 455 5.27 -11.03 -20.68
N ARG A 456 4.93 -10.93 -19.40
CA ARG A 456 5.05 -12.06 -18.48
C ARG A 456 3.69 -12.65 -18.06
N THR A 457 2.59 -11.99 -18.40
CA THR A 457 1.25 -12.31 -17.89
C THR A 457 0.43 -13.12 -18.91
N PHE A 458 0.48 -12.75 -20.19
CA PHE A 458 -0.38 -13.31 -21.23
C PHE A 458 0.32 -14.36 -22.12
N GLY A 459 1.67 -14.39 -22.10
CA GLY A 459 2.45 -15.33 -22.94
C GLY A 459 2.41 -14.98 -24.44
N THR A 460 2.21 -13.72 -24.80
CA THR A 460 2.12 -13.26 -26.20
C THR A 460 3.47 -13.29 -26.92
N LYS A 461 4.57 -13.51 -26.22
CA LYS A 461 5.96 -13.41 -26.70
C LYS A 461 6.36 -12.00 -27.17
N LYS A 462 5.53 -11.00 -26.95
CA LYS A 462 5.83 -9.59 -27.29
C LYS A 462 6.82 -9.01 -26.30
N TYR A 463 7.68 -8.13 -26.80
CA TYR A 463 8.64 -7.40 -25.99
C TYR A 463 9.11 -6.13 -26.69
N THR A 464 9.67 -5.23 -25.92
CA THR A 464 10.31 -4.00 -26.41
C THR A 464 11.70 -3.90 -25.80
N VAL A 465 12.68 -3.48 -26.61
CA VAL A 465 14.04 -3.18 -26.16
C VAL A 465 14.35 -1.73 -26.49
N GLY A 466 14.92 -1.02 -25.53
CA GLY A 466 15.32 0.38 -25.66
C GLY A 466 16.59 0.65 -24.86
N PHE A 467 16.81 1.93 -24.57
CA PHE A 467 17.96 2.41 -23.81
C PHE A 467 17.52 3.21 -22.59
N LEU A 468 18.25 3.03 -21.49
CA LEU A 468 18.07 3.71 -20.22
C LEU A 468 19.36 4.47 -19.88
N ARG A 469 19.26 5.70 -19.40
CA ARG A 469 20.41 6.48 -18.93
C ARG A 469 20.28 6.78 -17.43
N ASN A 470 21.43 6.96 -16.79
CA ASN A 470 21.57 7.28 -15.37
C ASN A 470 21.15 6.11 -14.45
N PHE A 471 21.41 4.86 -14.85
CA PHE A 471 21.24 3.70 -13.97
C PHE A 471 22.41 3.59 -12.99
N GLY A 472 23.63 3.75 -13.48
CA GLY A 472 24.86 3.85 -12.73
C GLY A 472 25.41 2.54 -12.12
N ALA A 473 24.65 1.45 -12.07
CA ALA A 473 25.12 0.22 -11.47
C ALA A 473 25.91 -0.66 -12.47
N GLU A 474 27.20 -0.84 -12.27
CA GLU A 474 28.08 -1.67 -13.10
C GLU A 474 27.84 -3.18 -12.88
N VAL A 475 26.65 -3.62 -13.23
CA VAL A 475 26.24 -5.03 -13.19
C VAL A 475 25.86 -5.51 -14.59
N GLY A 476 25.92 -6.83 -14.81
CA GLY A 476 25.52 -7.42 -16.09
C GLY A 476 24.04 -7.24 -16.38
N ALA A 477 23.18 -7.49 -15.36
CA ALA A 477 21.74 -7.27 -15.45
C ALA A 477 21.07 -7.11 -14.08
N PHE A 478 20.02 -6.28 -14.04
CA PHE A 478 19.03 -6.21 -12.97
C PHE A 478 17.63 -6.44 -13.57
N ALA A 479 16.86 -7.38 -13.02
CA ALA A 479 15.54 -7.72 -13.53
C ALA A 479 14.50 -7.83 -12.40
N SER A 480 13.25 -7.46 -12.73
CA SER A 480 12.09 -7.54 -11.84
C SER A 480 10.84 -7.99 -12.59
N THR A 481 10.05 -8.87 -11.99
CA THR A 481 8.69 -9.20 -12.44
C THR A 481 7.62 -8.37 -11.72
N TRP A 482 7.97 -7.62 -10.68
CA TRP A 482 7.11 -6.61 -10.11
C TRP A 482 7.43 -5.27 -10.76
N SER A 483 6.44 -4.71 -11.41
CA SER A 483 6.48 -3.36 -11.97
C SER A 483 5.08 -2.76 -11.90
N PHE A 484 4.97 -1.50 -11.48
CA PHE A 484 3.70 -0.90 -11.07
C PHE A 484 2.63 -1.02 -12.16
N HIS A 485 1.49 -1.58 -11.82
CA HIS A 485 0.22 -1.72 -12.54
C HIS A 485 0.27 -2.56 -13.83
N GLU A 486 1.31 -2.43 -14.65
CA GLU A 486 1.42 -3.23 -15.88
C GLU A 486 2.05 -4.60 -15.62
N ASN A 487 2.93 -4.66 -14.61
CA ASN A 487 3.61 -5.88 -14.16
C ASN A 487 4.33 -6.63 -15.30
N ASP A 488 5.01 -5.91 -16.18
CA ASP A 488 5.92 -6.47 -17.17
C ASP A 488 7.18 -7.03 -16.50
N LEU A 489 7.83 -8.01 -17.12
CA LEU A 489 9.21 -8.35 -16.77
C LEU A 489 10.13 -7.25 -17.31
N ILE A 490 10.66 -6.42 -16.42
CA ILE A 490 11.60 -5.35 -16.76
C ILE A 490 13.03 -5.84 -16.51
N VAL A 491 13.91 -5.61 -17.49
CA VAL A 491 15.32 -6.01 -17.44
C VAL A 491 16.19 -4.84 -17.87
N ILE A 492 17.11 -4.43 -17.00
CA ILE A 492 18.12 -3.40 -17.27
C ILE A 492 19.48 -4.10 -17.29
N GLY A 493 20.35 -3.83 -18.26
CA GLY A 493 21.65 -4.48 -18.27
C GLY A 493 22.67 -3.91 -19.24
N SER A 494 23.93 -4.30 -19.04
CA SER A 494 25.08 -3.94 -19.85
C SER A 494 25.34 -4.93 -21.00
N ASN A 495 24.86 -6.17 -20.86
CA ASN A 495 25.08 -7.20 -21.86
C ASN A 495 23.90 -8.17 -21.94
N GLU A 496 23.67 -8.68 -23.14
CA GLU A 496 22.50 -9.51 -23.47
C GLU A 496 22.53 -10.88 -22.79
N LYS A 497 23.73 -11.42 -22.52
CA LYS A 497 23.91 -12.73 -21.87
C LYS A 497 23.38 -12.71 -20.45
N ASP A 498 23.79 -11.73 -19.64
CA ASP A 498 23.34 -11.59 -18.27
C ASP A 498 21.86 -11.20 -18.18
N MET A 499 21.38 -10.39 -19.13
CA MET A 499 19.95 -10.06 -19.26
C MET A 499 19.11 -11.33 -19.52
N ALA A 500 19.57 -12.23 -20.39
CA ALA A 500 18.91 -13.52 -20.65
C ALA A 500 18.93 -14.43 -19.42
N ILE A 501 20.08 -14.52 -18.72
CA ILE A 501 20.22 -15.31 -17.48
C ILE A 501 19.25 -14.79 -16.42
N ALA A 502 19.24 -13.48 -16.13
CA ALA A 502 18.36 -12.87 -15.15
C ALA A 502 16.88 -13.15 -15.44
N SER A 503 16.47 -12.97 -16.68
CA SER A 503 15.09 -13.22 -17.12
C SER A 503 14.68 -14.69 -16.97
N ASN A 504 15.55 -15.62 -17.36
CA ASN A 504 15.27 -17.05 -17.27
C ASN A 504 15.24 -17.56 -15.83
N GLU A 505 16.06 -17.00 -14.94
CA GLU A 505 16.00 -17.31 -13.50
C GLU A 505 14.67 -16.84 -12.89
N LEU A 506 14.19 -15.62 -13.23
CA LEU A 506 12.89 -15.13 -12.79
C LEU A 506 11.73 -15.97 -13.38
N ARG A 507 11.84 -16.40 -14.61
CA ARG A 507 10.86 -17.33 -15.22
C ARG A 507 10.82 -18.68 -14.47
N LYS A 508 11.98 -19.27 -14.15
CA LYS A 508 12.05 -20.54 -13.39
C LYS A 508 11.47 -20.42 -11.99
N SER A 509 11.76 -19.33 -11.29
CA SER A 509 11.25 -19.06 -9.94
C SER A 509 9.79 -18.60 -9.92
N GLN A 510 9.18 -18.35 -11.08
CA GLN A 510 7.85 -17.75 -11.20
C GLN A 510 7.75 -16.33 -10.63
N GLY A 511 8.86 -15.57 -10.70
CA GLY A 511 8.93 -14.15 -10.36
C GLY A 511 9.97 -13.82 -9.30
N GLY A 512 10.21 -12.53 -9.14
CA GLY A 512 11.18 -11.99 -8.19
C GLY A 512 11.91 -10.76 -8.69
N MET A 513 12.97 -10.42 -7.95
CA MET A 513 14.01 -9.45 -8.33
C MET A 513 15.37 -10.15 -8.30
N ILE A 514 16.23 -9.86 -9.27
CA ILE A 514 17.54 -10.51 -9.40
C ILE A 514 18.59 -9.56 -9.96
N VAL A 515 19.79 -9.61 -9.39
CA VAL A 515 21.00 -8.97 -9.94
C VAL A 515 21.96 -10.06 -10.40
N VAL A 516 22.41 -9.96 -11.65
CA VAL A 516 23.36 -10.88 -12.29
C VAL A 516 24.58 -10.11 -12.76
N ASN A 517 25.77 -10.66 -12.59
CA ASN A 517 27.00 -10.12 -13.17
C ASN A 517 27.93 -11.26 -13.59
N ASN A 518 28.45 -11.20 -14.82
CA ASN A 518 29.35 -12.21 -15.39
C ASN A 518 28.82 -13.65 -15.25
N GLY A 519 27.53 -13.85 -15.52
CA GLY A 519 26.83 -15.13 -15.43
C GLY A 519 26.52 -15.60 -14.01
N LYS A 520 26.87 -14.84 -12.96
CA LYS A 520 26.64 -15.20 -11.56
C LYS A 520 25.53 -14.37 -10.94
N LYS A 521 24.68 -15.02 -10.16
CA LYS A 521 23.67 -14.37 -9.30
C LYS A 521 24.37 -13.65 -8.15
N LEU A 522 24.28 -12.32 -8.07
CA LEU A 522 24.80 -11.53 -6.95
C LEU A 522 23.76 -11.38 -5.83
N ALA A 523 22.50 -11.11 -6.19
CA ALA A 523 21.40 -11.01 -5.25
C ALA A 523 20.11 -11.55 -5.88
N PHE A 524 19.22 -12.14 -5.07
CA PHE A 524 17.98 -12.72 -5.55
C PHE A 524 16.89 -12.77 -4.48
N MET A 525 15.74 -12.20 -4.81
CA MET A 525 14.53 -12.26 -4.01
C MET A 525 13.41 -12.92 -4.81
N PRO A 526 13.07 -14.20 -4.56
CA PRO A 526 11.97 -14.88 -5.27
C PRO A 526 10.61 -14.38 -4.80
N MET A 527 9.71 -14.08 -5.76
CA MET A 527 8.32 -13.69 -5.54
C MET A 527 7.39 -14.64 -6.29
N THR A 528 7.14 -15.80 -5.69
CA THR A 528 6.50 -16.95 -6.35
C THR A 528 4.97 -16.84 -6.47
N VAL A 529 4.34 -15.92 -5.77
CA VAL A 529 2.88 -15.73 -5.77
C VAL A 529 2.53 -14.53 -6.63
N ALA A 530 1.76 -14.75 -7.66
CA ALA A 530 1.45 -13.78 -8.71
C ALA A 530 2.68 -13.15 -9.39
N GLY A 531 3.89 -13.66 -9.11
CA GLY A 531 5.16 -13.09 -9.56
C GLY A 531 5.56 -11.78 -8.86
N ILE A 532 4.86 -11.39 -7.80
CA ILE A 532 5.02 -10.11 -7.08
C ILE A 532 5.04 -10.25 -5.56
N ILE A 533 4.70 -11.42 -5.03
CA ILE A 533 4.63 -11.70 -3.58
C ILE A 533 5.53 -12.89 -3.24
N SER A 534 6.38 -12.73 -2.23
CA SER A 534 7.17 -13.82 -1.66
C SER A 534 6.38 -14.56 -0.58
N SER A 535 6.50 -15.89 -0.55
CA SER A 535 5.89 -16.74 0.49
C SER A 535 6.81 -17.00 1.68
N LYS A 536 8.01 -16.40 1.69
CA LYS A 536 9.00 -16.51 2.76
C LYS A 536 8.59 -15.73 4.01
N PRO A 537 9.21 -16.01 5.17
CA PRO A 537 9.07 -15.16 6.35
C PRO A 537 9.48 -13.72 6.07
N ILE A 538 8.81 -12.75 6.71
CA ILE A 538 9.03 -11.31 6.47
C ILE A 538 10.49 -10.89 6.74
N GLU A 539 11.15 -11.51 7.72
CA GLU A 539 12.57 -11.26 8.02
C GLU A 539 13.49 -11.69 6.87
N THR A 540 13.17 -12.83 6.23
CA THR A 540 13.91 -13.31 5.04
C THR A 540 13.68 -12.38 3.86
N ILE A 541 12.44 -11.92 3.66
CA ILE A 541 12.08 -10.98 2.59
C ILE A 541 12.83 -9.67 2.78
N SER A 542 12.81 -9.10 4.00
CA SER A 542 13.51 -7.87 4.35
C SER A 542 15.01 -7.97 4.06
N LYS A 543 15.65 -9.09 4.44
CA LYS A 543 17.08 -9.34 4.16
C LYS A 543 17.36 -9.39 2.66
N GLN A 544 16.60 -10.20 1.91
CA GLN A 544 16.78 -10.35 0.46
C GLN A 544 16.52 -9.04 -0.30
N PHE A 545 15.54 -8.26 0.14
CA PHE A 545 15.25 -6.95 -0.43
C PHE A 545 16.38 -5.95 -0.20
N SER A 546 16.95 -5.92 1.03
CA SER A 546 18.15 -5.14 1.33
C SER A 546 19.36 -5.57 0.49
N GLU A 547 19.56 -6.88 0.30
CA GLU A 547 20.63 -7.42 -0.53
C GLU A 547 20.54 -6.93 -1.98
N ILE A 548 19.33 -6.87 -2.58
CA ILE A 548 19.13 -6.29 -3.92
C ILE A 548 19.58 -4.82 -3.94
N SER A 549 19.10 -4.02 -2.98
CA SER A 549 19.39 -2.59 -2.92
C SER A 549 20.88 -2.30 -2.70
N HIS A 550 21.52 -3.00 -1.74
CA HIS A 550 22.94 -2.85 -1.44
C HIS A 550 23.80 -3.28 -2.63
N THR A 551 23.49 -4.44 -3.24
CA THR A 551 24.25 -4.90 -4.43
C THR A 551 24.24 -3.86 -5.55
N LEU A 552 23.11 -3.21 -5.81
CA LEU A 552 23.03 -2.15 -6.83
C LEU A 552 23.81 -0.90 -6.42
N SER A 553 23.70 -0.48 -5.16
CA SER A 553 24.41 0.71 -4.64
C SER A 553 25.93 0.47 -4.58
N ASP A 554 26.39 -0.69 -4.12
CA ASP A 554 27.81 -1.06 -4.02
C ASP A 554 28.48 -1.17 -5.41
N ASN A 555 27.67 -1.41 -6.45
CA ASN A 555 28.13 -1.42 -7.83
C ASN A 555 27.89 -0.07 -8.56
N GLY A 556 27.64 1.03 -7.85
CA GLY A 556 27.69 2.38 -8.41
C GLY A 556 26.35 3.06 -8.63
N CYS A 557 25.20 2.43 -8.39
CA CYS A 557 23.90 3.11 -8.46
C CYS A 557 23.79 4.18 -7.38
N LYS A 558 23.55 5.42 -7.80
CA LYS A 558 23.51 6.61 -6.91
C LYS A 558 22.12 6.88 -6.33
N PHE A 559 21.11 6.19 -6.78
CA PHE A 559 19.75 6.36 -6.28
C PHE A 559 19.60 5.75 -4.88
N LYS A 560 18.82 6.40 -4.03
CA LYS A 560 18.59 5.92 -2.64
C LYS A 560 17.85 4.58 -2.60
N LYS A 561 16.95 4.34 -3.57
CA LYS A 561 16.12 3.15 -3.67
C LYS A 561 16.23 2.53 -5.08
N PRO A 562 17.41 1.97 -5.44
CA PRO A 562 17.66 1.52 -6.80
C PRO A 562 16.72 0.39 -7.26
N HIS A 563 16.17 -0.39 -6.31
CA HIS A 563 15.19 -1.43 -6.58
C HIS A 563 13.87 -0.90 -7.18
N LEU A 564 13.57 0.40 -7.03
CA LEU A 564 12.36 1.03 -7.58
C LEU A 564 12.49 1.34 -9.09
N LEU A 565 13.70 1.36 -9.65
CA LEU A 565 13.90 1.70 -11.07
C LEU A 565 13.05 0.84 -12.03
N PRO A 566 13.10 -0.50 -12.01
CA PRO A 566 12.27 -1.31 -12.90
C PRO A 566 10.77 -1.22 -12.56
N VAL A 567 10.45 -0.82 -11.33
CA VAL A 567 9.06 -0.78 -10.85
C VAL A 567 8.27 0.33 -11.52
N PHE A 568 8.87 1.52 -11.66
CA PHE A 568 8.18 2.69 -12.19
C PHE A 568 8.40 2.91 -13.70
N LEU A 569 9.31 2.18 -14.35
CA LEU A 569 9.55 2.31 -15.78
C LEU A 569 8.31 2.09 -16.66
N PRO A 570 7.40 1.15 -16.38
CA PRO A 570 6.17 0.98 -17.14
C PRO A 570 4.98 1.79 -16.63
N PHE A 571 5.10 2.53 -15.52
CA PHE A 571 3.96 3.17 -14.87
C PHE A 571 3.43 4.39 -15.64
N LEU A 572 2.31 4.24 -16.34
CA LEU A 572 1.71 5.21 -17.27
C LEU A 572 1.07 6.44 -16.58
N ALA A 573 0.89 6.45 -15.26
CA ALA A 573 0.37 7.61 -14.56
C ALA A 573 1.43 8.70 -14.34
N LEU A 574 2.70 8.39 -14.53
CA LEU A 574 3.80 9.34 -14.43
C LEU A 574 4.13 9.97 -15.79
N PRO A 575 4.55 11.24 -15.83
CA PRO A 575 4.83 11.96 -17.08
C PRO A 575 6.06 11.44 -17.80
N ASP A 576 6.22 11.95 -19.02
CA ASP A 576 7.31 11.80 -19.97
C ASP A 576 7.32 10.42 -20.65
N ILE A 577 8.40 9.66 -20.54
CA ILE A 577 8.65 8.48 -21.36
C ILE A 577 8.59 7.21 -20.51
N ARG A 578 7.90 6.16 -20.99
CA ARG A 578 7.73 4.86 -20.33
C ARG A 578 8.02 3.73 -21.30
N ILE A 579 8.37 2.54 -20.75
CA ILE A 579 8.57 1.34 -21.54
C ILE A 579 7.59 0.25 -21.12
N LEU A 580 6.90 -0.32 -22.10
CA LEU A 580 6.01 -1.46 -21.95
C LEU A 580 6.45 -2.57 -22.90
N TYR A 581 6.00 -3.80 -22.69
CA TYR A 581 6.25 -4.86 -23.68
C TYR A 581 5.68 -4.52 -25.06
N SER A 582 4.70 -3.63 -25.14
CA SER A 582 4.04 -3.18 -26.37
C SER A 582 4.74 -2.04 -27.10
N GLY A 583 5.71 -1.36 -26.46
CA GLY A 583 6.43 -0.23 -27.05
C GLY A 583 6.94 0.78 -26.03
N ILE A 584 7.72 1.75 -26.52
CA ILE A 584 8.11 2.93 -25.73
C ILE A 584 7.03 4.00 -25.94
N VAL A 585 6.51 4.57 -24.83
CA VAL A 585 5.40 5.53 -24.84
C VAL A 585 5.88 6.92 -24.45
N ASP A 586 5.61 7.91 -25.30
CA ASP A 586 5.64 9.33 -24.93
C ASP A 586 4.27 9.68 -24.32
N ILE A 587 4.24 9.84 -22.99
CA ILE A 587 2.99 10.09 -22.24
C ILE A 587 2.39 11.45 -22.59
N LYS A 588 3.22 12.48 -22.81
CA LYS A 588 2.76 13.85 -23.13
C LYS A 588 2.09 13.90 -24.50
N LYS A 589 2.67 13.21 -25.48
CA LYS A 589 2.12 13.13 -26.83
C LYS A 589 1.05 12.05 -27.00
N ARG A 590 0.96 11.11 -26.06
CA ARG A 590 0.07 9.94 -26.09
C ARG A 590 0.30 9.06 -27.32
N GLU A 591 1.56 8.78 -27.64
CA GLU A 591 1.95 7.96 -28.80
C GLU A 591 3.08 6.98 -28.46
N PHE A 592 3.16 5.91 -29.23
CA PHE A 592 4.36 5.07 -29.25
C PHE A 592 5.46 5.77 -30.06
N ILE A 593 6.68 5.68 -29.56
CA ILE A 593 7.86 6.19 -30.26
C ILE A 593 8.84 5.06 -30.56
N PRO A 594 9.56 5.11 -31.70
CA PRO A 594 10.55 4.10 -32.04
C PRO A 594 11.78 4.21 -31.13
N THR A 595 12.53 3.10 -30.98
CA THR A 595 13.85 3.13 -30.32
C THR A 595 14.87 3.87 -31.16
N ILE A 596 14.91 3.61 -32.48
CA ILE A 596 15.81 4.26 -33.44
C ILE A 596 15.07 5.47 -34.02
N ILE A 597 15.76 6.62 -34.07
CA ILE A 597 15.25 7.84 -34.67
C ILE A 597 15.64 7.80 -36.15
N SER A 598 14.65 7.77 -37.02
CA SER A 598 14.81 7.81 -38.48
C SER A 598 15.23 9.18 -38.99
#